data_0a4265f60024a2123be03e6c1f56fcd7
#
_entry.id   0a4265f60024a2123be03e6c1f56fcd7
#
_cell.length_a   1.000
_cell.length_b   1.000
_cell.length_c   1.000
_cell.angle_alpha   90.00
_cell.angle_beta   90.00
_cell.angle_gamma   90.00
#
_symmetry.space_group_name_H-M   'P 1'
#
loop_
_entity.id
_entity.type
_entity.pdbx_description
1 polymer ?
#
loop_
_entity_poly.entity_id
_entity_poly.type
_entity_poly.pdbx_seq_one_letter_code
_entity_poly.pdbx_strand_id
1 'polypeptide(L)'
;MKIALLGYGKMGQTIDRLAMDLGHEVVLRYTGDGPTPDLSTADVAIEFSVPEAAAGNLSSCFEADIPVVCGTTGWLDQYPEIIKKCEASNGAMIYASNFSIGVNLLFHLNEYLARMMKDRPYGVDIEETHHTQKLDAPSGTAISLAEGIIEHTDMKGWTLGNGAETEIGINARRQGDVKGIQIGRAHV
;
A
#
# COMPACT_ATOMS: atom_id res chain seq x y z
N MET A 1 -3.68 21.91 10.47
CA MET A 1 -2.45 21.14 10.78
C MET A 1 -1.37 21.55 9.80
N LYS A 2 -0.13 21.49 10.22
CA LYS A 2 1.06 21.66 9.40
C LYS A 2 1.53 20.29 8.91
N ILE A 3 1.60 20.11 7.60
CA ILE A 3 1.88 18.82 6.97
C ILE A 3 3.23 18.85 6.27
N ALA A 4 4.07 17.84 6.52
CA ALA A 4 5.26 17.57 5.73
C ALA A 4 4.94 16.47 4.69
N LEU A 5 5.20 16.74 3.42
CA LEU A 5 5.08 15.76 2.34
C LEU A 5 6.45 15.18 2.02
N LEU A 6 6.63 13.90 2.26
CA LEU A 6 7.81 13.12 1.91
C LEU A 6 7.49 12.32 0.64
N GLY A 7 8.03 12.77 -0.48
CA GLY A 7 7.63 12.36 -1.82
C GLY A 7 6.67 13.36 -2.46
N TYR A 8 7.14 14.02 -3.54
CA TYR A 8 6.36 15.06 -4.24
C TYR A 8 6.11 14.73 -5.70
N GLY A 9 5.82 13.43 -5.94
CA GLY A 9 5.33 12.91 -7.22
C GLY A 9 3.84 13.23 -7.44
N LYS A 10 3.18 12.47 -8.32
CA LYS A 10 1.73 12.67 -8.63
C LYS A 10 0.85 12.64 -7.37
N MET A 11 1.11 11.70 -6.45
CA MET A 11 0.33 11.58 -5.21
C MET A 11 0.61 12.75 -4.27
N GLY A 12 1.89 13.07 -4.02
CA GLY A 12 2.25 14.20 -3.16
C GLY A 12 1.64 15.53 -3.64
N GLN A 13 1.68 15.82 -4.94
CA GLN A 13 1.04 17.01 -5.51
C GLN A 13 -0.50 17.01 -5.37
N THR A 14 -1.12 15.84 -5.44
CA THR A 14 -2.57 15.71 -5.23
C THR A 14 -2.92 15.96 -3.76
N ILE A 15 -2.15 15.39 -2.84
CA ILE A 15 -2.34 15.57 -1.40
C ILE A 15 -2.11 17.05 -1.02
N ASP A 16 -1.08 17.70 -1.57
CA ASP A 16 -0.80 19.12 -1.34
C ASP A 16 -2.02 20.00 -1.64
N ARG A 17 -2.58 19.84 -2.85
CA ARG A 17 -3.77 20.58 -3.26
C ARG A 17 -4.96 20.31 -2.34
N LEU A 18 -5.24 19.04 -2.04
CA LEU A 18 -6.35 18.67 -1.17
C LEU A 18 -6.16 19.16 0.27
N ALA A 19 -4.94 19.14 0.78
CA ALA A 19 -4.61 19.65 2.11
C ALA A 19 -4.93 21.15 2.21
N MET A 20 -4.52 21.94 1.20
CA MET A 20 -4.84 23.36 1.13
C MET A 20 -6.34 23.61 1.03
N ASP A 21 -7.06 22.87 0.19
CA ASP A 21 -8.52 22.98 0.04
C ASP A 21 -9.25 22.68 1.36
N LEU A 22 -8.68 21.81 2.20
CA LEU A 22 -9.19 21.47 3.54
C LEU A 22 -8.70 22.43 4.66
N GLY A 23 -7.97 23.48 4.32
CA GLY A 23 -7.47 24.47 5.27
C GLY A 23 -6.25 24.02 6.08
N HIS A 24 -5.48 23.07 5.58
CA HIS A 24 -4.20 22.66 6.15
C HIS A 24 -3.05 23.42 5.50
N GLU A 25 -1.92 23.53 6.19
CA GLU A 25 -0.70 24.16 5.70
C GLU A 25 0.34 23.09 5.34
N VAL A 26 0.81 23.06 4.10
CA VAL A 26 1.92 22.19 3.70
C VAL A 26 3.23 22.96 3.88
N VAL A 27 3.93 22.63 4.97
CA VAL A 27 5.17 23.34 5.39
C VAL A 27 6.42 22.77 4.73
N LEU A 28 6.37 21.52 4.24
CA LEU A 28 7.50 20.87 3.58
C LEU A 28 7.03 20.05 2.38
N ARG A 29 7.77 20.15 1.26
CA ARG A 29 7.62 19.34 0.03
C ARG A 29 8.97 18.74 -0.33
N TYR A 30 9.22 17.53 0.13
CA TYR A 30 10.48 16.83 -0.09
C TYR A 30 10.41 15.91 -1.31
N THR A 31 11.32 16.14 -2.27
CA THR A 31 11.38 15.38 -3.54
C THR A 31 12.32 14.17 -3.48
N GLY A 32 13.08 14.02 -2.41
CA GLY A 32 14.11 12.99 -2.29
C GLY A 32 15.50 13.50 -2.67
N ASP A 33 15.62 14.75 -3.17
CA ASP A 33 16.88 15.34 -3.58
C ASP A 33 17.50 16.10 -2.40
N GLY A 34 18.69 15.69 -1.97
CA GLY A 34 19.44 16.41 -0.96
C GLY A 34 19.40 15.78 0.45
N PRO A 35 19.83 16.54 1.47
CA PRO A 35 19.88 16.06 2.86
C PRO A 35 18.49 15.80 3.43
N THR A 36 18.43 15.00 4.49
CA THR A 36 17.18 14.75 5.24
C THR A 36 16.53 16.08 5.63
N PRO A 37 15.25 16.27 5.35
CA PRO A 37 14.56 17.52 5.61
C PRO A 37 14.37 17.77 7.10
N ASP A 38 14.34 19.05 7.52
CA ASP A 38 13.92 19.43 8.87
C ASP A 38 12.40 19.31 8.98
N LEU A 39 11.95 18.39 9.84
CA LEU A 39 10.54 18.09 10.09
C LEU A 39 9.97 18.84 11.30
N SER A 40 10.79 19.58 12.06
CA SER A 40 10.43 20.18 13.36
C SER A 40 9.24 21.15 13.31
N THR A 41 8.88 21.65 12.13
CA THR A 41 7.75 22.58 11.96
C THR A 41 6.44 21.88 11.60
N ALA A 42 6.45 20.57 11.35
CA ALA A 42 5.27 19.83 10.96
C ALA A 42 4.54 19.22 12.17
N ASP A 43 3.23 19.10 12.07
CA ASP A 43 2.39 18.34 13.03
C ASP A 43 2.30 16.87 12.64
N VAL A 44 2.46 16.55 11.35
CA VAL A 44 2.36 15.21 10.78
C VAL A 44 3.10 15.13 9.45
N ALA A 45 3.69 13.98 9.16
CA ALA A 45 4.25 13.68 7.85
C ALA A 45 3.32 12.75 7.04
N ILE A 46 3.31 12.94 5.72
CA ILE A 46 2.67 12.04 4.77
C ILE A 46 3.74 11.58 3.77
N GLU A 47 4.00 10.28 3.78
CA GLU A 47 5.08 9.64 3.03
C GLU A 47 4.51 8.89 1.82
N PHE A 48 4.76 9.39 0.61
CA PHE A 48 4.46 8.79 -0.68
C PHE A 48 5.62 9.01 -1.64
N SER A 49 6.73 8.34 -1.38
CA SER A 49 7.97 8.46 -2.16
C SER A 49 8.24 7.21 -3.03
N VAL A 50 9.43 6.66 -2.92
CA VAL A 50 9.86 5.43 -3.59
C VAL A 50 10.29 4.39 -2.56
N PRO A 51 10.25 3.08 -2.89
CA PRO A 51 10.54 2.00 -1.94
C PRO A 51 11.87 2.17 -1.20
N GLU A 52 12.89 2.60 -1.94
CA GLU A 52 14.26 2.75 -1.43
C GLU A 52 14.40 3.89 -0.40
N ALA A 53 13.53 4.89 -0.47
CA ALA A 53 13.56 6.06 0.43
C ALA A 53 12.64 5.90 1.66
N ALA A 54 11.62 5.05 1.57
CA ALA A 54 10.55 4.96 2.56
C ALA A 54 11.07 4.71 3.99
N ALA A 55 11.91 3.71 4.18
CA ALA A 55 12.45 3.36 5.51
C ALA A 55 13.30 4.49 6.13
N GLY A 56 14.07 5.20 5.31
CA GLY A 56 14.84 6.38 5.73
C GLY A 56 13.93 7.54 6.14
N ASN A 57 12.93 7.85 5.32
CA ASN A 57 11.94 8.88 5.60
C ASN A 57 11.17 8.61 6.90
N LEU A 58 10.73 7.36 7.11
CA LEU A 58 10.03 6.94 8.33
C LEU A 58 10.92 7.08 9.57
N SER A 59 12.19 6.65 9.49
CA SER A 59 13.15 6.79 10.57
C SER A 59 13.34 8.26 10.95
N SER A 60 13.47 9.14 9.96
CA SER A 60 13.60 10.59 10.20
C SER A 60 12.36 11.20 10.88
N CYS A 61 11.16 10.70 10.57
CA CYS A 61 9.94 11.12 11.26
C CYS A 61 9.97 10.73 12.74
N PHE A 62 10.41 9.51 13.07
CA PHE A 62 10.52 9.05 14.44
C PHE A 62 11.58 9.81 15.24
N GLU A 63 12.73 10.12 14.62
CA GLU A 63 13.80 10.93 15.23
C GLU A 63 13.34 12.36 15.53
N ALA A 64 12.43 12.89 14.71
CA ALA A 64 11.84 14.22 14.87
C ALA A 64 10.58 14.24 15.76
N ASP A 65 10.14 13.09 16.30
CA ASP A 65 8.89 12.93 17.05
C ASP A 65 7.64 13.38 16.25
N ILE A 66 7.63 13.10 14.93
CA ILE A 66 6.55 13.47 14.04
C ILE A 66 5.75 12.21 13.64
N PRO A 67 4.43 12.16 13.92
CA PRO A 67 3.57 11.08 13.42
C PRO A 67 3.60 11.00 11.90
N VAL A 68 3.55 9.79 11.35
CA VAL A 68 3.64 9.61 9.89
C VAL A 68 2.59 8.67 9.32
N VAL A 69 2.02 9.06 8.18
CA VAL A 69 1.16 8.23 7.35
C VAL A 69 1.94 7.80 6.11
N CYS A 70 2.19 6.50 5.95
CA CYS A 70 2.98 5.95 4.85
C CYS A 70 2.11 5.19 3.86
N GLY A 71 2.17 5.58 2.58
CA GLY A 71 1.51 4.91 1.47
C GLY A 71 2.47 4.37 0.40
N THR A 72 3.78 4.55 0.59
CA THR A 72 4.78 3.93 -0.29
C THR A 72 4.74 2.41 -0.11
N THR A 73 4.70 1.67 -1.20
CA THR A 73 4.73 0.19 -1.22
C THR A 73 6.13 -0.31 -1.61
N GLY A 74 6.37 -1.63 -1.47
CA GLY A 74 7.62 -2.25 -1.94
C GLY A 74 8.81 -2.14 -0.99
N TRP A 75 8.61 -1.74 0.28
CA TRP A 75 9.66 -1.64 1.30
C TRP A 75 9.45 -2.57 2.51
N LEU A 76 8.43 -3.42 2.47
CA LEU A 76 8.00 -4.23 3.62
C LEU A 76 9.03 -5.24 4.13
N ASP A 77 10.06 -5.55 3.38
CA ASP A 77 11.20 -6.33 3.87
C ASP A 77 11.88 -5.66 5.07
N GLN A 78 11.79 -4.31 5.15
CA GLN A 78 12.32 -3.51 6.25
C GLN A 78 11.27 -3.21 7.34
N TYR A 79 10.01 -3.62 7.14
CA TYR A 79 8.90 -3.32 8.06
C TYR A 79 9.18 -3.74 9.52
N PRO A 80 9.72 -4.96 9.81
CA PRO A 80 10.00 -5.36 11.19
C PRO A 80 11.02 -4.46 11.91
N GLU A 81 11.99 -3.92 11.16
CA GLU A 81 12.99 -3.01 11.72
C GLU A 81 12.38 -1.63 11.97
N ILE A 82 11.57 -1.13 11.04
CA ILE A 82 10.89 0.17 11.16
C ILE A 82 9.90 0.18 12.32
N ILE A 83 9.15 -0.90 12.54
CA ILE A 83 8.26 -1.02 13.71
C ILE A 83 9.06 -0.95 15.01
N LYS A 84 10.19 -1.65 15.12
CA LYS A 84 11.05 -1.57 16.31
C LYS A 84 11.56 -0.15 16.58
N LYS A 85 11.92 0.59 15.52
CA LYS A 85 12.34 1.99 15.65
C LYS A 85 11.19 2.88 16.11
N CYS A 86 10.00 2.70 15.54
CA CYS A 86 8.78 3.41 15.94
C CYS A 86 8.47 3.20 17.41
N GLU A 87 8.48 1.95 17.87
CA GLU A 87 8.24 1.60 19.27
C GLU A 87 9.32 2.18 20.20
N ALA A 88 10.60 2.08 19.83
CA ALA A 88 11.72 2.57 20.62
C ALA A 88 11.71 4.10 20.80
N SER A 89 11.20 4.84 19.82
CA SER A 89 11.03 6.30 19.86
C SER A 89 9.67 6.74 20.46
N ASN A 90 8.80 5.80 20.85
CA ASN A 90 7.39 6.08 21.18
C ASN A 90 6.67 6.85 20.04
N GLY A 91 7.05 6.57 18.80
CA GLY A 91 6.52 7.20 17.59
C GLY A 91 5.13 6.69 17.22
N ALA A 92 4.53 7.31 16.22
CA ALA A 92 3.25 6.89 15.67
C ALA A 92 3.30 6.76 14.15
N MET A 93 2.88 5.61 13.63
CA MET A 93 2.85 5.34 12.20
C MET A 93 1.54 4.65 11.78
N ILE A 94 1.01 5.07 10.64
CA ILE A 94 -0.03 4.33 9.92
C ILE A 94 0.55 3.95 8.56
N TYR A 95 0.53 2.67 8.25
CA TYR A 95 0.87 2.16 6.92
C TYR A 95 -0.35 1.48 6.28
N ALA A 96 -0.57 1.75 4.99
CA ALA A 96 -1.52 0.99 4.17
C ALA A 96 -1.03 0.92 2.72
N SER A 97 -1.20 -0.23 2.09
CA SER A 97 -0.94 -0.40 0.65
C SER A 97 -1.98 0.35 -0.20
N ASN A 98 -3.13 0.67 0.39
CA ASN A 98 -4.21 1.43 -0.24
C ASN A 98 -5.05 2.17 0.82
N PHE A 99 -5.28 3.46 0.63
CA PHE A 99 -6.10 4.31 1.51
C PHE A 99 -7.53 4.52 0.98
N SER A 100 -7.92 3.88 -0.12
CA SER A 100 -9.30 3.92 -0.60
C SER A 100 -10.22 3.14 0.34
N ILE A 101 -11.24 3.79 0.88
CA ILE A 101 -12.27 3.14 1.72
C ILE A 101 -12.93 1.99 0.94
N GLY A 102 -13.25 2.20 -0.35
CA GLY A 102 -13.86 1.16 -1.19
C GLY A 102 -12.98 -0.06 -1.35
N VAL A 103 -11.67 0.12 -1.52
CA VAL A 103 -10.71 -0.99 -1.63
C VAL A 103 -10.57 -1.73 -0.30
N ASN A 104 -10.53 -1.02 0.83
CA ASN A 104 -10.47 -1.65 2.15
C ASN A 104 -11.75 -2.44 2.46
N LEU A 105 -12.92 -1.92 2.08
CA LEU A 105 -14.17 -2.68 2.17
C LEU A 105 -14.13 -3.94 1.29
N LEU A 106 -13.55 -3.85 0.09
CA LEU A 106 -13.36 -5.02 -0.78
C LEU A 106 -12.46 -6.07 -0.12
N PHE A 107 -11.36 -5.67 0.54
CA PHE A 107 -10.51 -6.60 1.29
C PHE A 107 -11.29 -7.35 2.37
N HIS A 108 -12.05 -6.66 3.20
CA HIS A 108 -12.88 -7.28 4.23
C HIS A 108 -13.95 -8.22 3.66
N LEU A 109 -14.61 -7.84 2.57
CA LEU A 109 -15.58 -8.69 1.88
C LEU A 109 -14.91 -9.93 1.28
N ASN A 110 -13.71 -9.79 0.74
CA ASN A 110 -12.93 -10.89 0.19
C ASN A 110 -12.53 -11.91 1.26
N GLU A 111 -12.06 -11.46 2.43
CA GLU A 111 -11.76 -12.33 3.58
C GLU A 111 -13.02 -13.03 4.10
N TYR A 112 -14.14 -12.32 4.19
CA TYR A 112 -15.42 -12.90 4.60
C TYR A 112 -15.88 -13.96 3.62
N LEU A 113 -15.79 -13.71 2.32
CA LEU A 113 -16.11 -14.67 1.27
C LEU A 113 -15.18 -15.90 1.35
N ALA A 114 -13.87 -15.70 1.53
CA ALA A 114 -12.91 -16.78 1.66
C ALA A 114 -13.26 -17.72 2.82
N ARG A 115 -13.62 -17.17 3.99
CA ARG A 115 -14.11 -17.99 5.14
C ARG A 115 -15.34 -18.81 4.81
N MET A 116 -16.29 -18.23 4.07
CA MET A 116 -17.51 -18.96 3.67
C MET A 116 -17.24 -20.05 2.63
N MET A 117 -16.23 -19.85 1.79
CA MET A 117 -15.85 -20.78 0.72
C MET A 117 -14.88 -21.87 1.18
N LYS A 118 -14.28 -21.74 2.37
CA LYS A 118 -13.46 -22.78 2.97
C LYS A 118 -14.25 -24.11 2.99
N ASP A 119 -13.58 -25.20 2.74
CA ASP A 119 -14.17 -26.55 2.68
C ASP A 119 -15.20 -26.75 1.55
N ARG A 120 -15.28 -25.84 0.59
CA ARG A 120 -16.08 -25.97 -0.62
C ARG A 120 -15.20 -26.39 -1.80
N PRO A 121 -15.73 -27.18 -2.75
CA PRO A 121 -14.95 -27.64 -3.90
C PRO A 121 -14.81 -26.55 -4.99
N TYR A 122 -14.24 -25.39 -4.63
CA TYR A 122 -14.02 -24.30 -5.56
C TYR A 122 -12.54 -23.94 -5.63
N GLY A 123 -12.01 -23.84 -6.84
CA GLY A 123 -10.75 -23.17 -7.10
C GLY A 123 -10.93 -21.65 -7.09
N VAL A 124 -9.85 -20.93 -6.91
CA VAL A 124 -9.84 -19.45 -6.94
C VAL A 124 -8.70 -18.92 -7.78
N ASP A 125 -8.98 -17.94 -8.60
CA ASP A 125 -7.99 -17.14 -9.31
C ASP A 125 -8.32 -15.64 -9.24
N ILE A 126 -7.33 -14.80 -9.53
CA ILE A 126 -7.47 -13.34 -9.57
C ILE A 126 -7.04 -12.85 -10.95
N GLU A 127 -7.84 -11.98 -11.54
CA GLU A 127 -7.46 -11.21 -12.73
C GLU A 127 -7.43 -9.74 -12.40
N GLU A 128 -6.35 -9.05 -12.74
CA GLU A 128 -6.25 -7.61 -12.61
C GLU A 128 -5.93 -6.94 -13.95
N THR A 129 -6.44 -5.73 -14.14
CA THR A 129 -6.12 -4.91 -15.31
C THR A 129 -5.79 -3.49 -14.89
N HIS A 130 -4.63 -2.98 -15.31
CA HIS A 130 -4.19 -1.61 -15.07
C HIS A 130 -3.66 -0.96 -16.36
N HIS A 131 -3.39 0.35 -16.29
CA HIS A 131 -2.78 1.10 -17.39
C HIS A 131 -1.37 0.58 -17.74
N THR A 132 -0.93 0.83 -18.96
CA THR A 132 0.35 0.35 -19.49
C THR A 132 1.59 0.95 -18.78
N GLN A 133 1.44 2.04 -18.06
CA GLN A 133 2.51 2.69 -17.29
C GLN A 133 2.74 2.08 -15.89
N LYS A 134 1.88 1.13 -15.44
CA LYS A 134 2.07 0.44 -14.16
C LYS A 134 3.17 -0.62 -14.30
N LEU A 135 4.27 -0.44 -13.55
CA LEU A 135 5.47 -1.26 -13.69
C LEU A 135 5.39 -2.55 -12.88
N ASP A 136 4.83 -2.48 -11.66
CA ASP A 136 4.69 -3.65 -10.78
C ASP A 136 3.61 -4.61 -11.29
N ALA A 137 3.88 -5.90 -11.20
CA ALA A 137 2.94 -6.99 -11.47
C ALA A 137 3.28 -8.20 -10.57
N PRO A 138 2.31 -8.76 -9.83
CA PRO A 138 0.95 -8.23 -9.66
C PRO A 138 0.92 -6.92 -8.87
N SER A 139 -0.22 -6.21 -8.89
CA SER A 139 -0.41 -5.01 -8.08
C SER A 139 -0.48 -5.34 -6.59
N GLY A 140 -0.10 -4.39 -5.73
CA GLY A 140 -0.25 -4.56 -4.27
C GLY A 140 -1.68 -4.91 -3.86
N THR A 141 -2.71 -4.38 -4.54
CA THR A 141 -4.12 -4.72 -4.29
C THR A 141 -4.41 -6.19 -4.60
N ALA A 142 -3.90 -6.72 -5.72
CA ALA A 142 -4.08 -8.14 -6.07
C ALA A 142 -3.37 -9.06 -5.08
N ILE A 143 -2.18 -8.69 -4.64
CA ILE A 143 -1.43 -9.41 -3.59
C ILE A 143 -2.23 -9.43 -2.29
N SER A 144 -2.71 -8.28 -1.81
CA SER A 144 -3.51 -8.21 -0.57
C SER A 144 -4.80 -9.04 -0.65
N LEU A 145 -5.47 -9.08 -1.83
CA LEU A 145 -6.63 -9.96 -2.03
C LEU A 145 -6.23 -11.43 -1.93
N ALA A 146 -5.13 -11.84 -2.56
CA ALA A 146 -4.64 -13.22 -2.50
C ALA A 146 -4.25 -13.61 -1.07
N GLU A 147 -3.53 -12.77 -0.36
CA GLU A 147 -3.11 -12.99 1.03
C GLU A 147 -4.32 -13.14 1.97
N GLY A 148 -5.35 -12.29 1.82
CA GLY A 148 -6.59 -12.42 2.58
C GLY A 148 -7.36 -13.72 2.30
N ILE A 149 -7.25 -14.29 1.08
CA ILE A 149 -7.82 -15.61 0.77
C ILE A 149 -6.98 -16.72 1.41
N ILE A 150 -5.65 -16.65 1.30
CA ILE A 150 -4.70 -17.62 1.85
C ILE A 150 -4.88 -17.75 3.37
N GLU A 151 -5.04 -16.65 4.08
CA GLU A 151 -5.21 -16.63 5.53
C GLU A 151 -6.44 -17.44 6.00
N HIS A 152 -7.46 -17.55 5.15
CA HIS A 152 -8.75 -18.14 5.52
C HIS A 152 -9.09 -19.44 4.76
N THR A 153 -8.17 -19.96 3.95
CA THR A 153 -8.36 -21.18 3.15
C THR A 153 -7.14 -22.11 3.28
N ASP A 154 -7.15 -23.22 2.55
CA ASP A 154 -6.02 -24.16 2.51
C ASP A 154 -5.01 -23.84 1.40
N MET A 155 -5.17 -22.70 0.70
CA MET A 155 -4.20 -22.20 -0.28
C MET A 155 -2.88 -21.89 0.41
N LYS A 156 -1.76 -22.20 -0.26
CA LYS A 156 -0.41 -22.10 0.31
C LYS A 156 0.37 -20.87 -0.15
N GLY A 157 -0.10 -20.25 -1.23
CA GLY A 157 0.58 -19.10 -1.81
C GLY A 157 -0.16 -18.57 -3.03
N TRP A 158 0.48 -17.63 -3.68
CA TRP A 158 0.04 -17.10 -4.97
C TRP A 158 1.21 -17.06 -5.95
N THR A 159 0.90 -17.06 -7.25
CA THR A 159 1.87 -16.95 -8.33
C THR A 159 1.36 -16.05 -9.45
N LEU A 160 2.27 -15.38 -10.15
CA LEU A 160 1.91 -14.61 -11.35
C LEU A 160 1.63 -15.58 -12.51
N GLY A 161 0.47 -15.44 -13.13
CA GLY A 161 -0.03 -16.35 -14.15
C GLY A 161 -0.90 -17.46 -13.56
N ASN A 162 -0.82 -18.65 -14.13
CA ASN A 162 -1.64 -19.78 -13.70
C ASN A 162 -1.07 -20.41 -12.40
N GLY A 163 -1.89 -20.50 -11.37
CA GLY A 163 -1.56 -21.17 -10.11
C GLY A 163 -1.55 -22.69 -10.23
N ALA A 164 -0.82 -23.36 -9.34
CA ALA A 164 -0.92 -24.79 -9.09
C ALA A 164 -2.17 -25.10 -8.22
N GLU A 165 -2.45 -26.37 -7.94
CA GLU A 165 -3.65 -26.80 -7.19
C GLU A 165 -3.83 -26.11 -5.83
N THR A 166 -2.73 -25.74 -5.16
CA THR A 166 -2.74 -25.06 -3.86
C THR A 166 -2.24 -23.63 -3.93
N GLU A 167 -2.14 -23.03 -5.12
CA GLU A 167 -1.68 -21.66 -5.34
C GLU A 167 -2.73 -20.84 -6.10
N ILE A 168 -2.93 -19.60 -5.68
CA ILE A 168 -3.81 -18.65 -6.36
C ILE A 168 -3.06 -18.08 -7.57
N GLY A 169 -3.59 -18.32 -8.78
CA GLY A 169 -3.08 -17.67 -9.98
C GLY A 169 -3.50 -16.21 -10.04
N ILE A 170 -2.54 -15.30 -10.27
CA ILE A 170 -2.84 -13.87 -10.47
C ILE A 170 -2.47 -13.50 -11.91
N ASN A 171 -3.48 -13.21 -12.72
CA ASN A 171 -3.31 -12.80 -14.10
C ASN A 171 -3.32 -11.27 -14.23
N ALA A 172 -2.14 -10.68 -14.37
CA ALA A 172 -1.96 -9.23 -14.46
C ALA A 172 -1.96 -8.76 -15.92
N ARG A 173 -2.93 -7.94 -16.30
CA ARG A 173 -3.05 -7.34 -17.63
C ARG A 173 -2.68 -5.86 -17.58
N ARG A 174 -2.11 -5.38 -18.69
CA ARG A 174 -1.79 -3.96 -18.91
C ARG A 174 -2.50 -3.50 -20.16
N GLN A 175 -3.41 -2.52 -20.03
CA GLN A 175 -4.29 -2.12 -21.15
C GLN A 175 -4.57 -0.62 -21.10
N GLY A 176 -4.11 0.10 -22.11
CA GLY A 176 -4.44 1.51 -22.34
C GLY A 176 -4.25 2.38 -21.08
N ASP A 177 -5.29 3.10 -20.72
CA ASP A 177 -5.33 4.01 -19.55
C ASP A 177 -6.29 3.51 -18.43
N VAL A 178 -6.49 2.20 -18.34
CA VAL A 178 -7.34 1.57 -17.31
C VAL A 178 -6.74 1.84 -15.93
N LYS A 179 -7.51 2.48 -15.05
CA LYS A 179 -7.02 2.93 -13.72
C LYS A 179 -6.83 1.81 -12.72
N GLY A 180 -7.58 0.71 -12.86
CA GLY A 180 -7.46 -0.48 -12.04
C GLY A 180 -8.77 -1.26 -11.97
N ILE A 181 -8.73 -2.52 -12.33
CA ILE A 181 -9.84 -3.48 -12.22
C ILE A 181 -9.31 -4.71 -11.52
N GLN A 182 -10.04 -5.20 -10.51
CA GLN A 182 -9.72 -6.43 -9.80
C GLN A 182 -10.93 -7.36 -9.90
N ILE A 183 -10.70 -8.59 -10.31
CA ILE A 183 -11.73 -9.63 -10.44
C ILE A 183 -11.22 -10.88 -9.73
N GLY A 184 -11.87 -11.26 -8.62
CA GLY A 184 -11.72 -12.59 -8.04
C GLY A 184 -12.71 -13.55 -8.72
N ARG A 185 -12.27 -14.75 -9.05
CA ARG A 185 -13.10 -15.82 -9.61
C ARG A 185 -13.05 -17.02 -8.71
N ALA A 186 -14.23 -17.58 -8.40
CA ALA A 186 -14.36 -18.90 -7.84
C ALA A 186 -14.97 -19.82 -8.90
N HIS A 187 -14.34 -20.97 -9.13
CA HIS A 187 -14.77 -21.94 -10.14
C HIS A 187 -14.72 -23.37 -9.61
N VAL A 188 -15.58 -24.22 -10.17
CA VAL A 188 -15.69 -25.66 -9.86
C VAL A 188 -14.81 -26.47 -10.79
#